data_8bbefe116557ade00ac5e18c476d7af9
#
_entry.id   8bbefe116557ade00ac5e18c476d7af9
#
_cell.length_a   1.000
_cell.length_b   1.000
_cell.length_c   1.000
_cell.angle_alpha   90.00
_cell.angle_beta   90.00
_cell.angle_gamma   90.00
#
_symmetry.space_group_name_H-M   'P 1'
#
loop_
_entity.id
_entity.type
_entity.pdbx_description
1 polymer ?
#
loop_
_entity_poly.entity_id
_entity_poly.type
_entity_poly.pdbx_seq_one_letter_code
_entity_poly.pdbx_strand_id
1 'polypeptide(L)'
;MKKHLYRIFLLPVVLLAATACNDNDYETTMGDVDQRLDEAISSYYGELSAAENGWIANIPTSKGIYRFWMDFTDDNRVTMYTDNLMYPDFRTTPDESSYRIQGLQRPTLIFDTYSYLAIINDPNSDISGGSAEDNQGLETDFEFEIASFDGDTCSLLGRRNRVEATLTRASAEEKNLVQQGALMQVQEDLQQFINRDGYCYVALGSGKVAVDFDLRSVTLSYVQGTNTVISATASSYVDLKHNIVLQEPLVMQGSIISGFFWNDATQSYTAVSSQQIPVQRQDEAIIGLDAMLGAGRGYKYSALAVRLSMYGGDTSCEIAQQLVNFGKEISTVFRMTLGDIYMRFGELEGRPYIDMEVEFGLYQAVFTFDILENPNGTTKLLRYNTDYDPVGNSQTLLDNGCGQKLCDYLTGKTFRKTWLKQSFGTYRMGALTDTKDPANYMPGALL
;
A
#
# COMPACT_ATOMS: atom_id res chain seq x y z
N MET A 1 -28.67 -35.80 -73.27
CA MET A 1 -27.23 -35.56 -73.09
C MET A 1 -26.84 -34.85 -71.75
N LYS A 2 -27.76 -34.45 -70.84
CA LYS A 2 -27.42 -33.73 -69.55
C LYS A 2 -27.28 -34.63 -68.33
N LYS A 3 -27.72 -35.91 -68.39
CA LYS A 3 -27.67 -36.82 -67.19
C LYS A 3 -26.36 -37.59 -67.02
N HIS A 4 -25.50 -37.66 -68.00
CA HIS A 4 -24.20 -38.38 -67.89
C HIS A 4 -23.04 -37.50 -67.47
N LEU A 5 -23.16 -36.18 -67.59
CA LEU A 5 -22.09 -35.25 -67.20
C LEU A 5 -21.96 -35.13 -65.72
N TYR A 6 -23.03 -35.28 -64.91
CA TYR A 6 -22.99 -35.21 -63.45
C TYR A 6 -22.35 -36.45 -62.79
N ARG A 7 -22.38 -37.60 -63.48
CA ARG A 7 -21.78 -38.85 -62.94
C ARG A 7 -20.25 -38.87 -63.04
N ILE A 8 -19.70 -38.16 -64.03
CA ILE A 8 -18.23 -38.10 -64.25
C ILE A 8 -17.57 -37.08 -63.31
N PHE A 9 -18.31 -36.04 -62.93
CA PHE A 9 -17.78 -35.06 -61.94
C PHE A 9 -17.87 -35.49 -60.46
N LEU A 10 -18.80 -36.36 -60.11
CA LEU A 10 -18.94 -36.86 -58.74
C LEU A 10 -17.87 -37.89 -58.35
N LEU A 11 -17.34 -38.65 -59.29
CA LEU A 11 -16.31 -39.64 -58.98
C LEU A 11 -14.96 -39.08 -58.54
N PRO A 12 -14.42 -38.01 -59.16
CA PRO A 12 -13.17 -37.41 -58.67
C PRO A 12 -13.33 -36.63 -57.34
N VAL A 13 -14.53 -36.09 -57.08
CA VAL A 13 -14.79 -35.40 -55.76
C VAL A 13 -14.87 -36.39 -54.61
N VAL A 14 -15.44 -37.58 -54.83
CA VAL A 14 -15.47 -38.63 -53.79
C VAL A 14 -14.09 -39.26 -53.59
N LEU A 15 -13.26 -39.38 -54.66
CA LEU A 15 -11.88 -39.84 -54.50
C LEU A 15 -10.99 -38.81 -53.78
N LEU A 16 -11.22 -37.52 -53.97
CA LEU A 16 -10.51 -36.45 -53.23
C LEU A 16 -10.93 -36.35 -51.77
N ALA A 17 -12.17 -36.71 -51.41
CA ALA A 17 -12.63 -36.75 -50.03
C ALA A 17 -12.11 -38.00 -49.29
N ALA A 18 -11.75 -39.07 -49.96
CA ALA A 18 -11.21 -40.28 -49.32
C ALA A 18 -9.69 -40.20 -49.03
N THR A 19 -8.98 -39.21 -49.58
CA THR A 19 -7.56 -38.97 -49.27
C THR A 19 -7.33 -37.87 -48.23
N ALA A 20 -8.41 -37.27 -47.72
CA ALA A 20 -8.33 -36.22 -46.66
C ALA A 20 -8.30 -36.78 -45.22
N CYS A 21 -8.47 -38.09 -45.05
CA CYS A 21 -8.17 -38.76 -43.76
C CYS A 21 -6.83 -39.52 -43.93
N ASN A 22 -5.77 -38.77 -44.09
CA ASN A 22 -4.46 -39.29 -43.77
C ASN A 22 -4.23 -38.84 -42.31
N ASP A 23 -4.31 -39.76 -41.37
CA ASP A 23 -3.72 -39.62 -40.07
C ASP A 23 -2.22 -39.42 -40.28
N ASN A 24 -1.83 -38.19 -40.56
CA ASN A 24 -0.46 -37.83 -40.30
C ASN A 24 -0.28 -37.89 -38.79
N ASP A 25 0.18 -38.99 -38.30
CA ASP A 25 0.96 -39.05 -37.07
C ASP A 25 2.10 -38.05 -37.25
N TYR A 26 1.84 -36.79 -36.96
CA TYR A 26 2.89 -35.87 -36.59
C TYR A 26 3.43 -36.43 -35.27
N GLU A 27 4.40 -37.33 -35.36
CA GLU A 27 5.31 -37.50 -34.24
C GLU A 27 5.86 -36.12 -33.94
N THR A 28 5.27 -35.49 -32.93
CA THR A 28 5.75 -34.19 -32.43
C THR A 28 7.16 -34.50 -31.97
N THR A 29 8.17 -33.99 -32.66
CA THR A 29 9.58 -34.07 -32.28
C THR A 29 9.84 -33.53 -30.86
N MET A 30 8.82 -33.09 -30.19
CA MET A 30 8.81 -32.54 -28.83
C MET A 30 8.18 -33.45 -27.76
N GLY A 31 7.82 -34.73 -28.07
CA GLY A 31 7.16 -35.65 -27.13
C GLY A 31 5.71 -35.27 -26.81
N ASP A 32 5.05 -36.10 -25.99
CA ASP A 32 3.70 -35.81 -25.51
C ASP A 32 3.70 -34.60 -24.58
N VAL A 33 2.85 -33.61 -24.88
CA VAL A 33 2.74 -32.36 -24.10
C VAL A 33 2.26 -32.66 -22.69
N ASP A 34 1.31 -33.60 -22.55
CA ASP A 34 0.75 -33.98 -21.26
C ASP A 34 1.81 -34.69 -20.39
N GLN A 35 2.60 -35.59 -20.96
CA GLN A 35 3.70 -36.25 -20.25
C GLN A 35 4.72 -35.25 -19.71
N ARG A 36 5.13 -34.27 -20.52
CA ARG A 36 6.09 -33.24 -20.08
C ARG A 36 5.51 -32.33 -18.99
N LEU A 37 4.22 -32.06 -19.06
CA LEU A 37 3.53 -31.28 -18.03
C LEU A 37 3.50 -32.06 -16.69
N ASP A 38 3.17 -33.34 -16.73
CA ASP A 38 3.17 -34.24 -15.55
C ASP A 38 4.57 -34.40 -14.95
N GLU A 39 5.59 -34.56 -15.80
CA GLU A 39 7.00 -34.61 -15.38
C GLU A 39 7.43 -33.29 -14.69
N ALA A 40 7.04 -32.13 -15.26
CA ALA A 40 7.33 -30.83 -14.67
C ALA A 40 6.61 -30.64 -13.32
N ILE A 41 5.33 -31.01 -13.22
CA ILE A 41 4.57 -30.94 -11.98
C ILE A 41 5.20 -31.81 -10.90
N SER A 42 5.57 -33.07 -11.23
CA SER A 42 6.23 -33.98 -10.31
C SER A 42 7.58 -33.45 -9.83
N SER A 43 8.36 -32.84 -10.74
CA SER A 43 9.62 -32.18 -10.40
C SER A 43 9.41 -31.03 -9.42
N TYR A 44 8.42 -30.17 -9.66
CA TYR A 44 8.15 -29.03 -8.78
C TYR A 44 7.68 -29.46 -7.38
N TYR A 45 6.87 -30.51 -7.26
CA TYR A 45 6.53 -31.08 -5.96
C TYR A 45 7.79 -31.53 -5.21
N GLY A 46 8.66 -32.31 -5.89
CA GLY A 46 9.91 -32.77 -5.30
C GLY A 46 10.85 -31.62 -4.90
N GLU A 47 10.99 -30.60 -5.73
CA GLU A 47 11.84 -29.45 -5.45
C GLU A 47 11.32 -28.60 -4.28
N LEU A 48 10.01 -28.37 -4.19
CA LEU A 48 9.41 -27.59 -3.10
C LEU A 48 9.58 -28.32 -1.76
N SER A 49 9.29 -29.63 -1.70
CA SER A 49 9.39 -30.42 -0.47
C SER A 49 10.82 -30.79 -0.08
N ALA A 50 11.78 -30.77 -1.01
CA ALA A 50 13.18 -31.04 -0.73
C ALA A 50 13.94 -29.89 -0.04
N ALA A 51 13.30 -28.76 0.20
CA ALA A 51 13.93 -27.63 0.88
C ALA A 51 13.99 -27.88 2.40
N GLU A 52 15.07 -28.42 2.91
CA GLU A 52 15.27 -28.78 4.33
C GLU A 52 14.93 -27.63 5.32
N ASN A 53 15.20 -26.40 4.91
CA ASN A 53 14.95 -25.21 5.74
C ASN A 53 13.73 -24.38 5.27
N GLY A 54 12.94 -24.91 4.32
CA GLY A 54 11.82 -24.20 3.75
C GLY A 54 12.22 -23.05 2.81
N TRP A 55 11.31 -22.13 2.60
CA TRP A 55 11.40 -21.05 1.62
C TRP A 55 11.06 -19.70 2.24
N ILE A 56 11.79 -18.65 1.87
CA ILE A 56 11.36 -17.27 2.10
C ILE A 56 10.55 -16.83 0.88
N ALA A 57 9.30 -16.47 1.10
CA ALA A 57 8.41 -15.95 0.07
C ALA A 57 8.28 -14.42 0.17
N ASN A 58 8.45 -13.73 -0.95
CA ASN A 58 8.14 -12.32 -1.09
C ASN A 58 6.91 -12.20 -1.99
N ILE A 59 5.82 -11.72 -1.44
CA ILE A 59 4.51 -11.67 -2.11
C ILE A 59 4.05 -10.22 -2.23
N PRO A 60 4.08 -9.64 -3.44
CA PRO A 60 3.60 -8.29 -3.67
C PRO A 60 2.09 -8.17 -3.47
N THR A 61 1.69 -7.00 -3.00
CA THR A 61 0.30 -6.60 -2.76
C THR A 61 0.11 -5.14 -3.17
N SER A 62 -1.12 -4.64 -3.14
CA SER A 62 -1.42 -3.21 -3.36
C SER A 62 -0.81 -2.28 -2.29
N LYS A 63 -0.40 -2.82 -1.14
CA LYS A 63 0.26 -2.06 -0.04
C LYS A 63 1.75 -2.38 0.12
N GLY A 64 2.39 -2.98 -0.87
CA GLY A 64 3.80 -3.36 -0.85
C GLY A 64 4.01 -4.86 -0.65
N ILE A 65 5.20 -5.28 -0.23
CA ILE A 65 5.59 -6.70 -0.22
C ILE A 65 5.41 -7.28 1.17
N TYR A 66 4.62 -8.37 1.26
CA TYR A 66 4.49 -9.21 2.45
C TYR A 66 5.46 -10.38 2.36
N ARG A 67 6.09 -10.70 3.47
CA ARG A 67 7.03 -11.81 3.57
C ARG A 67 6.42 -12.96 4.34
N PHE A 68 6.69 -14.16 3.81
CA PHE A 68 6.34 -15.41 4.45
C PHE A 68 7.58 -16.30 4.52
N TRP A 69 7.61 -17.19 5.48
CA TRP A 69 8.41 -18.39 5.41
C TRP A 69 7.45 -19.55 5.22
N MET A 70 7.77 -20.47 4.30
CA MET A 70 6.92 -21.59 3.89
C MET A 70 7.72 -22.88 3.89
N ASP A 71 7.15 -23.93 4.47
CA ASP A 71 7.72 -25.30 4.48
C ASP A 71 6.70 -26.25 3.84
N PHE A 72 7.03 -26.75 2.67
CA PHE A 72 6.18 -27.64 1.88
C PHE A 72 6.53 -29.09 2.19
N THR A 73 5.50 -29.93 2.33
CA THR A 73 5.65 -31.37 2.65
C THR A 73 5.11 -32.25 1.55
N ASP A 74 5.53 -33.53 1.52
CA ASP A 74 5.13 -34.51 0.50
C ASP A 74 3.65 -34.89 0.55
N ASP A 75 2.97 -34.61 1.66
CA ASP A 75 1.53 -34.83 1.84
C ASP A 75 0.67 -33.64 1.44
N ASN A 76 1.23 -32.73 0.62
CA ASN A 76 0.56 -31.53 0.09
C ASN A 76 0.13 -30.53 1.17
N ARG A 77 0.93 -30.40 2.23
CA ARG A 77 0.74 -29.42 3.28
C ARG A 77 1.85 -28.38 3.21
N VAL A 78 1.51 -27.16 3.58
CA VAL A 78 2.48 -26.06 3.71
C VAL A 78 2.28 -25.38 5.05
N THR A 79 3.34 -25.32 5.84
CA THR A 79 3.39 -24.55 7.08
C THR A 79 3.95 -23.16 6.77
N MET A 80 3.34 -22.10 7.30
CA MET A 80 3.79 -20.73 7.01
C MET A 80 3.83 -19.83 8.24
N TYR A 81 4.81 -18.90 8.25
CA TYR A 81 4.88 -17.72 9.11
C TYR A 81 4.78 -16.47 8.25
N THR A 82 4.39 -15.34 8.84
CA THR A 82 4.21 -14.07 8.13
C THR A 82 4.77 -12.87 8.90
N ASP A 83 5.05 -11.79 8.18
CA ASP A 83 5.44 -10.48 8.74
C ASP A 83 4.24 -9.54 8.94
N ASN A 84 3.01 -10.06 8.99
CA ASN A 84 1.79 -9.25 9.11
C ASN A 84 1.59 -8.75 10.56
N LEU A 85 1.94 -7.49 10.81
CA LEU A 85 1.81 -6.85 12.13
C LEU A 85 0.38 -6.63 12.63
N MET A 86 -0.64 -6.80 11.79
CA MET A 86 -2.04 -6.74 12.24
C MET A 86 -2.39 -7.85 13.22
N TYR A 87 -1.64 -8.94 13.20
CA TYR A 87 -1.87 -10.14 14.00
C TYR A 87 -0.62 -10.49 14.83
N PRO A 88 -0.38 -9.83 15.97
CA PRO A 88 0.81 -10.06 16.79
C PRO A 88 0.97 -11.54 17.24
N ASP A 89 -0.14 -12.26 17.39
CA ASP A 89 -0.15 -13.67 17.77
C ASP A 89 0.46 -14.59 16.70
N PHE A 90 0.54 -14.14 15.44
CA PHE A 90 1.17 -14.91 14.36
C PHE A 90 2.70 -14.92 14.42
N ARG A 91 3.30 -14.12 15.30
CA ARG A 91 4.75 -13.96 15.42
C ARG A 91 5.50 -15.28 15.49
N THR A 92 5.07 -16.17 16.38
CA THR A 92 5.69 -17.48 16.63
C THR A 92 4.72 -18.64 16.45
N THR A 93 3.52 -18.36 15.99
CA THR A 93 2.50 -19.38 15.69
C THR A 93 2.48 -19.62 14.20
N PRO A 94 2.84 -20.81 13.74
CA PRO A 94 2.69 -21.15 12.33
C PRO A 94 1.22 -21.39 11.98
N ASP A 95 0.89 -21.16 10.72
CA ASP A 95 -0.37 -21.61 10.12
C ASP A 95 -0.11 -22.73 9.12
N GLU A 96 -1.08 -23.58 8.89
CA GLU A 96 -0.98 -24.72 7.99
C GLU A 96 -2.09 -24.69 6.94
N SER A 97 -1.68 -24.75 5.68
CA SER A 97 -2.56 -24.80 4.52
C SER A 97 -2.31 -26.06 3.71
N SER A 98 -3.27 -26.44 2.87
CA SER A 98 -3.03 -27.38 1.79
C SER A 98 -2.58 -26.63 0.54
N TYR A 99 -1.73 -27.29 -0.25
CA TYR A 99 -1.32 -26.81 -1.56
C TYR A 99 -1.43 -27.92 -2.60
N ARG A 100 -1.51 -27.52 -3.85
CA ARG A 100 -1.37 -28.43 -4.99
C ARG A 100 -0.69 -27.73 -6.15
N ILE A 101 -0.08 -28.50 -7.03
CA ILE A 101 0.41 -28.00 -8.32
C ILE A 101 -0.46 -28.64 -9.40
N GLN A 102 -1.11 -27.81 -10.19
CA GLN A 102 -2.03 -28.25 -11.23
C GLN A 102 -1.55 -27.78 -12.61
N GLY A 103 -1.66 -28.68 -13.59
CA GLY A 103 -1.45 -28.35 -14.99
C GLY A 103 -2.64 -27.61 -15.57
N LEU A 104 -2.58 -26.29 -15.53
CA LEU A 104 -3.53 -25.44 -16.23
C LEU A 104 -2.95 -25.08 -17.62
N GLN A 105 -2.74 -23.82 -17.97
CA GLN A 105 -1.94 -23.46 -19.15
C GLN A 105 -0.43 -23.62 -18.90
N ARG A 106 -0.04 -23.47 -17.62
CA ARG A 106 1.28 -23.73 -17.07
C ARG A 106 1.15 -24.45 -15.74
N PRO A 107 2.19 -25.12 -15.24
CA PRO A 107 2.19 -25.58 -13.87
C PRO A 107 1.88 -24.43 -12.92
N THR A 108 0.87 -24.62 -12.08
CA THR A 108 0.33 -23.57 -11.21
C THR A 108 0.29 -24.07 -9.78
N LEU A 109 1.00 -23.38 -8.88
CA LEU A 109 0.97 -23.59 -7.44
C LEU A 109 -0.31 -22.93 -6.89
N ILE A 110 -1.13 -23.69 -6.19
CA ILE A 110 -2.43 -23.27 -5.68
C ILE A 110 -2.49 -23.55 -4.17
N PHE A 111 -2.85 -22.54 -3.40
CA PHE A 111 -3.12 -22.65 -1.97
C PHE A 111 -4.63 -22.81 -1.77
N ASP A 112 -5.07 -23.95 -1.20
CA ASP A 112 -6.47 -24.36 -1.26
C ASP A 112 -7.29 -24.01 -0.02
N THR A 113 -6.65 -23.76 1.12
CA THR A 113 -7.34 -23.49 2.39
C THR A 113 -7.07 -22.09 2.90
N TYR A 114 -7.99 -21.58 3.71
CA TYR A 114 -7.84 -20.28 4.36
C TYR A 114 -6.60 -20.31 5.28
N SER A 115 -5.71 -19.36 5.07
CA SER A 115 -4.41 -19.32 5.72
C SER A 115 -3.92 -17.86 5.84
N TYR A 116 -2.72 -17.66 6.39
CA TYR A 116 -2.11 -16.32 6.47
C TYR A 116 -2.02 -15.62 5.12
N LEU A 117 -1.81 -16.36 4.04
CA LEU A 117 -1.86 -15.81 2.68
C LEU A 117 -3.29 -15.41 2.30
N ALA A 118 -4.30 -16.16 2.72
CA ALA A 118 -5.70 -15.83 2.47
C ALA A 118 -6.14 -14.59 3.25
N ILE A 119 -5.66 -14.41 4.48
CA ILE A 119 -5.96 -13.25 5.33
C ILE A 119 -5.62 -11.93 4.64
N ILE A 120 -4.45 -11.81 4.03
CA ILE A 120 -4.06 -10.55 3.36
C ILE A 120 -4.88 -10.25 2.11
N ASN A 121 -5.60 -11.22 1.59
CA ASN A 121 -6.48 -11.07 0.42
C ASN A 121 -7.97 -11.12 0.78
N ASP A 122 -8.30 -11.16 2.06
CA ASP A 122 -9.69 -11.16 2.53
C ASP A 122 -10.38 -9.86 2.11
N PRO A 123 -11.59 -9.92 1.50
CA PRO A 123 -12.31 -8.71 1.10
C PRO A 123 -12.73 -7.83 2.28
N ASN A 124 -12.79 -8.37 3.49
CA ASN A 124 -13.04 -7.58 4.69
C ASN A 124 -11.77 -6.81 5.09
N SER A 125 -11.83 -5.48 5.03
CA SER A 125 -10.71 -4.60 5.37
C SER A 125 -10.26 -4.70 6.82
N ASP A 126 -11.15 -5.07 7.75
CA ASP A 126 -10.79 -5.28 9.16
C ASP A 126 -9.92 -6.53 9.33
N ILE A 127 -9.98 -7.47 8.39
CA ILE A 127 -9.16 -8.69 8.36
C ILE A 127 -7.90 -8.47 7.55
N SER A 128 -8.00 -7.96 6.33
CA SER A 128 -6.85 -7.83 5.43
C SER A 128 -6.02 -6.58 5.64
N GLY A 129 -6.59 -5.53 6.23
CA GLY A 129 -6.03 -4.17 6.22
C GLY A 129 -6.17 -3.48 4.86
N GLY A 130 -7.01 -3.99 3.97
CA GLY A 130 -7.29 -3.43 2.65
C GLY A 130 -8.14 -2.15 2.69
N SER A 131 -8.73 -1.80 1.56
CA SER A 131 -9.69 -0.68 1.45
C SER A 131 -11.11 -1.17 1.72
N ALA A 132 -11.81 -0.48 2.61
CA ALA A 132 -13.22 -0.76 2.88
C ALA A 132 -14.14 -0.39 1.69
N GLU A 133 -13.68 0.53 0.84
CA GLU A 133 -14.45 1.00 -0.32
C GLU A 133 -14.43 -0.02 -1.47
N ASP A 134 -13.30 -0.74 -1.63
CA ASP A 134 -13.09 -1.62 -2.79
C ASP A 134 -13.44 -3.08 -2.51
N ASN A 135 -13.51 -3.51 -1.25
CA ASN A 135 -13.76 -4.91 -0.82
C ASN A 135 -12.86 -5.93 -1.56
N GLN A 136 -11.59 -5.60 -1.78
CA GLN A 136 -10.67 -6.41 -2.59
C GLN A 136 -9.49 -7.01 -1.81
N GLY A 137 -9.41 -6.77 -0.50
CA GLY A 137 -8.24 -7.14 0.29
C GLY A 137 -6.99 -6.40 -0.18
N LEU A 138 -5.84 -7.05 -0.12
CA LEU A 138 -4.57 -6.45 -0.56
C LEU A 138 -4.17 -6.83 -1.99
N GLU A 139 -5.11 -7.32 -2.79
CA GLU A 139 -4.94 -7.56 -4.24
C GLU A 139 -3.74 -8.47 -4.59
N THR A 140 -3.51 -9.52 -3.80
CA THR A 140 -2.57 -10.58 -4.15
C THR A 140 -3.28 -11.78 -4.76
N ASP A 141 -2.57 -12.89 -4.96
CA ASP A 141 -3.09 -14.12 -5.59
C ASP A 141 -2.97 -15.33 -4.63
N PHE A 142 -3.78 -16.37 -4.86
CA PHE A 142 -3.65 -17.69 -4.23
C PHE A 142 -3.21 -18.76 -5.22
N GLU A 143 -3.28 -18.44 -6.51
CA GLU A 143 -2.91 -19.28 -7.63
C GLU A 143 -1.78 -18.60 -8.39
N PHE A 144 -0.64 -19.26 -8.46
CA PHE A 144 0.57 -18.73 -9.06
C PHE A 144 1.09 -19.68 -10.14
N GLU A 145 1.19 -19.20 -11.37
CA GLU A 145 1.92 -19.89 -12.42
C GLU A 145 3.40 -19.95 -12.03
N ILE A 146 4.03 -21.12 -12.11
CA ILE A 146 5.48 -21.28 -11.94
C ILE A 146 6.12 -20.76 -13.22
N ALA A 147 6.70 -19.56 -13.15
CA ALA A 147 7.32 -18.91 -14.31
C ALA A 147 8.72 -19.45 -14.59
N SER A 148 9.50 -19.67 -13.54
CA SER A 148 10.82 -20.31 -13.59
C SER A 148 11.18 -20.95 -12.25
N PHE A 149 12.06 -21.97 -12.29
CA PHE A 149 12.57 -22.61 -11.10
C PHE A 149 14.00 -23.10 -11.39
N ASP A 150 14.98 -22.61 -10.65
CA ASP A 150 16.40 -22.94 -10.82
C ASP A 150 16.98 -23.81 -9.69
N GLY A 151 16.11 -24.28 -8.78
CA GLY A 151 16.47 -25.06 -7.60
C GLY A 151 16.62 -24.20 -6.33
N ASP A 152 17.10 -22.98 -6.42
CA ASP A 152 17.27 -22.06 -5.28
C ASP A 152 16.18 -20.97 -5.25
N THR A 153 15.67 -20.60 -6.41
CA THR A 153 14.63 -19.58 -6.55
C THR A 153 13.50 -20.09 -7.45
N CYS A 154 12.27 -19.92 -6.98
CA CYS A 154 11.06 -20.16 -7.74
C CYS A 154 10.38 -18.81 -8.01
N SER A 155 10.30 -18.41 -9.26
CA SER A 155 9.57 -17.23 -9.69
C SER A 155 8.13 -17.59 -9.99
N LEU A 156 7.22 -16.86 -9.40
CA LEU A 156 5.78 -17.10 -9.43
C LEU A 156 5.05 -15.92 -10.05
N LEU A 157 4.05 -16.18 -10.86
CA LEU A 157 3.21 -15.16 -11.47
C LEU A 157 1.75 -15.40 -11.11
N GLY A 158 1.16 -14.51 -10.35
CA GLY A 158 -0.24 -14.57 -9.94
C GLY A 158 -1.18 -14.63 -11.13
N ARG A 159 -2.23 -15.44 -11.05
CA ARG A 159 -3.14 -15.66 -12.16
C ARG A 159 -4.17 -14.54 -12.32
N ARG A 160 -4.65 -13.98 -11.24
CA ARG A 160 -5.68 -12.94 -11.24
C ARG A 160 -5.09 -11.54 -11.30
N ASN A 161 -4.26 -11.20 -10.32
CA ASN A 161 -3.72 -9.85 -10.13
C ASN A 161 -2.36 -9.67 -10.81
N ARG A 162 -1.79 -10.74 -11.38
CA ARG A 162 -0.51 -10.76 -12.07
C ARG A 162 0.66 -10.30 -11.21
N VAL A 163 0.59 -10.52 -9.88
CA VAL A 163 1.68 -10.20 -8.97
C VAL A 163 2.88 -11.13 -9.21
N GLU A 164 4.07 -10.57 -9.24
CA GLU A 164 5.33 -11.31 -9.40
C GLU A 164 5.89 -11.66 -8.03
N ALA A 165 5.59 -12.85 -7.54
CA ALA A 165 6.07 -13.36 -6.27
C ALA A 165 7.31 -14.23 -6.44
N THR A 166 8.10 -14.39 -5.38
CA THR A 166 9.29 -15.23 -5.38
C THR A 166 9.35 -16.11 -4.14
N LEU A 167 9.81 -17.36 -4.32
CA LEU A 167 10.26 -18.22 -3.22
C LEU A 167 11.77 -18.39 -3.37
N THR A 168 12.52 -18.13 -2.30
CA THR A 168 13.97 -18.37 -2.24
C THR A 168 14.27 -19.37 -1.13
N ARG A 169 15.13 -20.38 -1.38
CA ARG A 169 15.48 -21.36 -0.35
C ARG A 169 16.01 -20.68 0.90
N ALA A 170 15.44 -21.04 2.04
CA ALA A 170 15.88 -20.51 3.32
C ALA A 170 17.13 -21.27 3.81
N SER A 171 18.01 -20.56 4.48
CA SER A 171 19.09 -21.14 5.27
C SER A 171 18.60 -21.66 6.62
N ALA A 172 19.37 -22.51 7.28
CA ALA A 172 19.08 -22.98 8.63
C ALA A 172 19.01 -21.82 9.65
N GLU A 173 19.82 -20.79 9.45
CA GLU A 173 19.78 -19.58 10.28
C GLU A 173 18.46 -18.82 10.11
N GLU A 174 18.01 -18.60 8.86
CA GLU A 174 16.75 -17.94 8.57
C GLU A 174 15.54 -18.69 9.13
N LYS A 175 15.49 -20.03 8.96
CA LYS A 175 14.47 -20.88 9.58
C LYS A 175 14.38 -20.66 11.09
N ASN A 176 15.54 -20.72 11.77
CA ASN A 176 15.61 -20.53 13.22
C ASN A 176 15.15 -19.12 13.66
N LEU A 177 15.58 -18.09 12.94
CA LEU A 177 15.17 -16.70 13.21
C LEU A 177 13.65 -16.52 13.02
N VAL A 178 13.11 -17.06 11.94
CA VAL A 178 11.66 -16.97 11.65
C VAL A 178 10.84 -17.65 12.75
N GLN A 179 11.23 -18.85 13.19
CA GLN A 179 10.53 -19.55 14.28
C GLN A 179 10.59 -18.79 15.61
N GLN A 180 11.57 -17.89 15.79
CA GLN A 180 11.67 -16.98 16.93
C GLN A 180 10.94 -15.65 16.70
N GLY A 181 10.23 -15.48 15.58
CA GLY A 181 9.40 -14.31 15.29
C GLY A 181 10.13 -13.17 14.58
N ALA A 182 11.30 -13.42 13.97
CA ALA A 182 12.11 -12.39 13.36
C ALA A 182 11.42 -11.67 12.18
N LEU A 183 10.51 -12.33 11.45
CA LEU A 183 9.76 -11.69 10.35
C LEU A 183 9.00 -10.44 10.83
N MET A 184 8.34 -10.54 11.98
CA MET A 184 7.64 -9.38 12.57
C MET A 184 8.60 -8.46 13.30
N GLN A 185 9.64 -9.00 13.95
CA GLN A 185 10.59 -8.19 14.71
C GLN A 185 11.28 -7.14 13.83
N VAL A 186 11.74 -7.51 12.63
CA VAL A 186 12.39 -6.56 11.71
C VAL A 186 11.43 -5.45 11.23
N GLN A 187 10.13 -5.74 11.12
CA GLN A 187 9.12 -4.74 10.80
C GLN A 187 8.91 -3.76 11.97
N GLU A 188 8.85 -4.27 13.20
CA GLU A 188 8.75 -3.43 14.40
C GLU A 188 9.98 -2.55 14.59
N ASP A 189 11.17 -3.09 14.33
CA ASP A 189 12.42 -2.33 14.42
C ASP A 189 12.45 -1.20 13.36
N LEU A 190 11.97 -1.47 12.14
CA LEU A 190 11.78 -0.43 11.14
C LEU A 190 10.75 0.61 11.61
N GLN A 191 9.63 0.18 12.17
CA GLN A 191 8.63 1.11 12.72
C GLN A 191 9.21 2.00 13.83
N GLN A 192 10.03 1.43 14.71
CA GLN A 192 10.75 2.20 15.74
C GLN A 192 11.73 3.18 15.10
N PHE A 193 12.44 2.78 14.05
CA PHE A 193 13.32 3.69 13.32
C PHE A 193 12.53 4.83 12.65
N ILE A 194 11.40 4.54 12.01
CA ILE A 194 10.53 5.54 11.38
C ILE A 194 10.05 6.56 12.42
N ASN A 195 9.67 6.10 13.59
CA ASN A 195 9.12 6.92 14.67
C ASN A 195 10.16 7.77 15.43
N ARG A 196 11.45 7.64 15.11
CA ARG A 196 12.49 8.49 15.73
C ARG A 196 12.32 9.94 15.31
N ASP A 197 12.69 10.86 16.19
CA ASP A 197 12.66 12.30 15.91
C ASP A 197 13.49 12.69 14.67
N GLY A 198 13.02 13.72 13.99
CA GLY A 198 13.66 14.29 12.81
C GLY A 198 13.25 13.66 11.48
N TYR A 199 13.66 14.29 10.40
CA TYR A 199 13.32 13.94 9.03
C TYR A 199 14.55 13.34 8.33
N CYS A 200 14.36 12.14 7.74
CA CYS A 200 15.41 11.44 7.03
C CYS A 200 15.70 12.09 5.68
N TYR A 201 17.00 12.12 5.31
CA TYR A 201 17.44 12.54 3.99
C TYR A 201 18.73 11.84 3.57
N VAL A 202 18.98 11.83 2.28
CA VAL A 202 20.27 11.51 1.67
C VAL A 202 20.80 12.71 0.92
N ALA A 203 22.13 12.89 0.89
CA ALA A 203 22.77 13.91 0.09
C ALA A 203 23.01 13.38 -1.32
N LEU A 204 22.29 13.89 -2.33
CA LEU A 204 22.47 13.54 -3.73
C LEU A 204 22.84 14.79 -4.53
N GLY A 205 23.88 14.68 -5.35
CA GLY A 205 24.39 15.83 -6.10
C GLY A 205 24.76 16.97 -5.16
N SER A 206 24.19 18.15 -5.35
CA SER A 206 24.41 19.34 -4.51
C SER A 206 23.31 19.59 -3.49
N GLY A 207 22.32 18.68 -3.38
CA GLY A 207 21.12 18.90 -2.58
C GLY A 207 20.81 17.79 -1.59
N LYS A 208 19.79 18.04 -0.79
CA LYS A 208 19.19 17.04 0.10
C LYS A 208 17.95 16.47 -0.56
N VAL A 209 17.84 15.14 -0.55
CA VAL A 209 16.65 14.39 -0.98
C VAL A 209 16.02 13.78 0.26
N ALA A 210 14.77 14.12 0.53
CA ALA A 210 14.02 13.53 1.64
C ALA A 210 13.84 12.01 1.40
N VAL A 211 13.98 11.23 2.45
CA VAL A 211 13.71 9.80 2.45
C VAL A 211 12.56 9.54 3.40
N ASP A 212 11.45 9.12 2.85
CA ASP A 212 10.25 8.77 3.59
C ASP A 212 10.14 7.24 3.61
N PHE A 213 10.46 6.65 4.75
CA PHE A 213 10.33 5.22 4.97
C PHE A 213 8.92 4.91 5.45
N ASP A 214 8.33 3.90 4.87
CA ASP A 214 7.14 3.22 5.35
C ASP A 214 7.47 1.74 5.54
N LEU A 215 6.63 0.97 6.21
CA LEU A 215 6.87 -0.45 6.47
C LEU A 215 7.07 -1.27 5.20
N ARG A 216 6.44 -0.83 4.10
CA ARG A 216 6.41 -1.60 2.83
C ARG A 216 6.70 -0.76 1.60
N SER A 217 7.17 0.46 1.79
CA SER A 217 7.57 1.33 0.69
C SER A 217 8.62 2.34 1.12
N VAL A 218 9.35 2.87 0.15
CA VAL A 218 10.25 4.00 0.35
C VAL A 218 9.94 5.06 -0.69
N THR A 219 9.82 6.31 -0.25
CA THR A 219 9.66 7.47 -1.13
C THR A 219 10.86 8.39 -1.00
N LEU A 220 11.45 8.72 -2.13
CA LEU A 220 12.44 9.78 -2.25
C LEU A 220 11.76 11.02 -2.80
N SER A 221 12.07 12.21 -2.26
CA SER A 221 11.47 13.45 -2.72
C SER A 221 12.42 14.62 -2.60
N TYR A 222 12.37 15.54 -3.57
CA TYR A 222 13.10 16.82 -3.51
C TYR A 222 12.31 17.94 -4.19
N VAL A 223 12.64 19.18 -3.87
CA VAL A 223 12.03 20.34 -4.51
C VAL A 223 12.89 20.75 -5.71
N GLN A 224 12.28 20.77 -6.90
CA GLN A 224 12.88 21.28 -8.13
C GLN A 224 12.38 22.71 -8.38
N GLY A 225 13.31 23.63 -8.56
CA GLY A 225 12.96 25.04 -8.71
C GLY A 225 12.40 25.63 -7.41
N THR A 226 11.33 26.41 -7.50
CA THR A 226 10.76 27.10 -6.34
C THR A 226 9.74 26.28 -5.56
N ASN A 227 8.91 25.43 -6.23
CA ASN A 227 7.79 24.75 -5.54
C ASN A 227 7.39 23.40 -6.17
N THR A 228 8.16 22.86 -7.13
CA THR A 228 7.79 21.57 -7.73
C THR A 228 8.42 20.44 -6.95
N VAL A 229 7.59 19.60 -6.31
CA VAL A 229 8.06 18.39 -5.65
C VAL A 229 8.18 17.26 -6.67
N ILE A 230 9.38 16.70 -6.78
CA ILE A 230 9.64 15.49 -7.56
C ILE A 230 9.76 14.35 -6.56
N SER A 231 8.96 13.30 -6.76
CA SER A 231 8.93 12.12 -5.91
C SER A 231 9.06 10.85 -6.74
N ALA A 232 9.71 9.85 -6.16
CA ALA A 232 9.74 8.49 -6.66
C ALA A 232 9.50 7.53 -5.49
N THR A 233 8.61 6.57 -5.67
CA THR A 233 8.23 5.58 -4.66
C THR A 233 8.46 4.18 -5.20
N ALA A 234 8.99 3.29 -4.37
CA ALA A 234 9.10 1.87 -4.66
C ALA A 234 8.53 1.05 -3.51
N SER A 235 7.86 -0.06 -3.83
CA SER A 235 7.52 -1.08 -2.87
C SER A 235 8.79 -1.71 -2.31
N SER A 236 8.75 -2.09 -1.04
CA SER A 236 9.90 -2.64 -0.34
C SER A 236 9.50 -3.67 0.71
N TYR A 237 10.49 -4.40 1.19
CA TYR A 237 10.40 -5.21 2.39
C TYR A 237 11.67 -5.09 3.21
N VAL A 238 11.60 -5.46 4.48
CA VAL A 238 12.78 -5.57 5.34
C VAL A 238 13.24 -7.03 5.36
N ASP A 239 14.52 -7.29 5.07
CA ASP A 239 15.08 -8.63 5.20
C ASP A 239 15.40 -8.98 6.69
N LEU A 240 15.78 -10.23 6.95
CA LEU A 240 16.09 -10.68 8.32
C LEU A 240 17.40 -10.08 8.89
N LYS A 241 18.11 -9.27 8.10
CA LYS A 241 19.29 -8.50 8.49
C LYS A 241 18.98 -7.02 8.63
N HIS A 242 17.70 -6.65 8.69
CA HIS A 242 17.18 -5.27 8.76
C HIS A 242 17.45 -4.42 7.52
N ASN A 243 17.92 -4.99 6.40
CA ASN A 243 18.07 -4.22 5.17
C ASN A 243 16.71 -3.98 4.51
N ILE A 244 16.53 -2.79 3.95
CA ILE A 244 15.35 -2.49 3.13
C ILE A 244 15.68 -2.81 1.67
N VAL A 245 14.98 -3.80 1.13
CA VAL A 245 15.11 -4.24 -0.26
C VAL A 245 13.98 -3.62 -1.06
N LEU A 246 14.33 -2.88 -2.11
CA LEU A 246 13.36 -2.27 -3.02
C LEU A 246 12.97 -3.28 -4.12
N GLN A 247 11.69 -3.32 -4.47
CA GLN A 247 11.22 -4.13 -5.60
C GLN A 247 11.80 -3.63 -6.93
N GLU A 248 11.82 -2.30 -7.08
CA GLU A 248 12.41 -1.60 -8.23
C GLU A 248 13.35 -0.51 -7.72
N PRO A 249 14.51 -0.31 -8.36
CA PRO A 249 15.40 0.76 -7.97
C PRO A 249 14.75 2.15 -8.12
N LEU A 250 15.00 3.02 -7.15
CA LEU A 250 14.57 4.41 -7.20
C LEU A 250 15.59 5.26 -7.97
N VAL A 251 15.12 6.00 -8.97
CA VAL A 251 15.95 6.92 -9.73
C VAL A 251 15.67 8.36 -9.28
N MET A 252 16.69 9.03 -8.73
CA MET A 252 16.55 10.38 -8.19
C MET A 252 17.80 11.20 -8.47
N GLN A 253 17.64 12.37 -9.08
CA GLN A 253 18.75 13.29 -9.46
C GLN A 253 19.91 12.59 -10.18
N GLY A 254 19.59 11.65 -11.08
CA GLY A 254 20.59 10.88 -11.84
C GLY A 254 21.28 9.75 -11.06
N SER A 255 20.94 9.55 -9.78
CA SER A 255 21.42 8.44 -8.98
C SER A 255 20.38 7.32 -8.95
N ILE A 256 20.85 6.05 -8.97
CA ILE A 256 20.02 4.86 -8.85
C ILE A 256 20.23 4.32 -7.43
N ILE A 257 19.15 4.24 -6.64
CA ILE A 257 19.15 3.66 -5.29
C ILE A 257 18.49 2.30 -5.37
N SER A 258 19.22 1.24 -5.07
CA SER A 258 18.74 -0.16 -5.15
C SER A 258 18.26 -0.74 -3.82
N GLY A 259 18.45 -0.03 -2.70
CA GLY A 259 18.05 -0.46 -1.37
C GLY A 259 18.73 0.34 -0.28
N PHE A 260 18.54 -0.09 0.97
CA PHE A 260 19.15 0.56 2.14
C PHE A 260 19.70 -0.51 3.07
N PHE A 261 21.01 -0.45 3.37
CA PHE A 261 21.64 -1.35 4.34
C PHE A 261 21.54 -0.77 5.75
N TRP A 262 21.16 -1.62 6.68
CA TRP A 262 21.19 -1.31 8.10
C TRP A 262 22.63 -1.32 8.63
N ASN A 263 22.96 -0.34 9.44
CA ASN A 263 24.25 -0.25 10.11
C ASN A 263 24.04 -0.25 11.63
N ASP A 264 24.39 -1.36 12.26
CA ASP A 264 24.22 -1.54 13.71
C ASP A 264 25.05 -0.55 14.54
N ALA A 265 26.21 -0.14 14.06
CA ALA A 265 27.09 0.79 14.79
C ALA A 265 26.50 2.20 14.86
N THR A 266 25.81 2.64 13.78
CA THR A 266 25.19 3.97 13.72
C THR A 266 23.69 3.94 13.98
N GLN A 267 23.09 2.74 14.07
CA GLN A 267 21.66 2.53 14.21
C GLN A 267 20.86 3.32 13.15
N SER A 268 21.35 3.28 11.90
CA SER A 268 20.79 4.03 10.77
C SER A 268 21.00 3.26 9.48
N TYR A 269 20.34 3.71 8.41
CA TYR A 269 20.46 3.16 7.07
C TYR A 269 21.53 3.85 6.24
N THR A 270 22.06 3.11 5.27
CA THR A 270 22.91 3.62 4.20
C THR A 270 22.28 3.24 2.87
N ALA A 271 21.96 4.22 2.05
CA ALA A 271 21.42 4.00 0.71
C ALA A 271 22.48 3.40 -0.21
N VAL A 272 22.08 2.37 -0.94
CA VAL A 272 22.92 1.62 -1.90
C VAL A 272 22.77 2.22 -3.28
N SER A 273 23.81 2.84 -3.77
CA SER A 273 23.93 3.38 -5.11
C SER A 273 25.28 2.95 -5.70
N SER A 274 25.76 3.62 -6.74
CA SER A 274 27.17 3.54 -7.17
C SER A 274 28.15 3.87 -6.02
N GLN A 275 27.67 4.58 -5.01
CA GLN A 275 28.34 4.89 -3.74
C GLN A 275 27.38 4.55 -2.58
N GLN A 276 27.95 4.28 -1.42
CA GLN A 276 27.17 4.17 -0.18
C GLN A 276 26.91 5.56 0.36
N ILE A 277 25.62 5.92 0.51
CA ILE A 277 25.21 7.26 0.93
C ILE A 277 24.48 7.13 2.28
N PRO A 278 25.06 7.65 3.38
CA PRO A 278 24.40 7.58 4.68
C PRO A 278 23.05 8.29 4.69
N VAL A 279 22.03 7.66 5.26
CA VAL A 279 20.78 8.32 5.63
C VAL A 279 21.04 9.16 6.88
N GLN A 280 20.78 10.43 6.77
CA GLN A 280 20.96 11.42 7.83
C GLN A 280 19.59 11.90 8.32
N ARG A 281 19.55 12.49 9.51
CA ARG A 281 18.35 13.12 10.08
C ARG A 281 18.61 14.59 10.40
N GLN A 282 17.55 15.38 10.31
CA GLN A 282 17.54 16.78 10.76
C GLN A 282 16.17 17.12 11.37
N ASP A 283 16.13 18.20 12.16
CA ASP A 283 14.91 18.60 12.88
C ASP A 283 13.86 19.24 11.97
N GLU A 284 14.28 19.88 10.91
CA GLU A 284 13.39 20.54 9.95
C GLU A 284 13.12 19.63 8.74
N ALA A 285 11.88 19.61 8.28
CA ALA A 285 11.52 18.85 7.07
C ALA A 285 12.24 19.42 5.84
N ILE A 286 12.75 18.52 4.99
CA ILE A 286 13.35 18.89 3.70
C ILE A 286 12.31 19.50 2.77
N ILE A 287 11.09 18.97 2.84
CA ILE A 287 9.94 19.42 2.05
C ILE A 287 8.87 19.87 3.03
N GLY A 288 8.42 21.09 2.90
CA GLY A 288 7.32 21.64 3.68
C GLY A 288 6.03 20.86 3.42
N LEU A 289 5.15 20.78 4.41
CA LEU A 289 3.86 20.11 4.24
C LEU A 289 2.97 20.84 3.22
N ASP A 290 3.16 22.14 3.05
CA ASP A 290 2.49 22.97 2.04
C ASP A 290 2.74 22.50 0.60
N ALA A 291 3.91 21.90 0.35
CA ALA A 291 4.23 21.29 -0.94
C ALA A 291 3.72 19.83 -1.07
N MET A 292 3.26 19.20 0.02
CA MET A 292 2.86 17.80 0.05
C MET A 292 1.37 17.59 0.31
N LEU A 293 0.66 18.56 0.88
CA LEU A 293 -0.77 18.51 1.19
C LEU A 293 -1.50 19.59 0.40
N GLY A 294 -2.44 19.19 -0.44
CA GLY A 294 -3.21 20.13 -1.23
C GLY A 294 -4.17 19.46 -2.21
N ALA A 295 -4.78 20.26 -3.07
CA ALA A 295 -5.72 19.83 -4.08
C ALA A 295 -5.03 19.47 -5.40
N GLY A 296 -5.54 18.47 -6.11
CA GLY A 296 -5.16 18.15 -7.47
C GLY A 296 -3.95 17.20 -7.59
N ARG A 297 -3.52 16.98 -8.84
CA ARG A 297 -2.42 16.06 -9.15
C ARG A 297 -1.08 16.67 -8.75
N GLY A 298 -0.29 15.90 -8.01
CA GLY A 298 1.08 16.27 -7.61
C GLY A 298 1.27 16.41 -6.10
N TYR A 299 0.20 16.48 -5.33
CA TYR A 299 0.28 16.38 -3.88
C TYR A 299 0.24 14.92 -3.42
N LYS A 300 1.05 14.61 -2.40
CA LYS A 300 1.09 13.26 -1.80
C LYS A 300 -0.14 13.00 -0.94
N TYR A 301 -0.62 14.04 -0.26
CA TYR A 301 -1.76 13.99 0.64
C TYR A 301 -2.84 14.94 0.17
N SER A 302 -4.09 14.52 0.30
CA SER A 302 -5.27 15.31 -0.06
C SER A 302 -6.14 15.68 1.14
N ALA A 303 -5.88 15.09 2.32
CA ALA A 303 -6.69 15.33 3.50
C ALA A 303 -5.92 15.23 4.81
N LEU A 304 -6.50 15.83 5.85
CA LEU A 304 -6.18 15.66 7.25
C LEU A 304 -7.37 15.04 7.96
N ALA A 305 -7.21 13.85 8.54
CA ALA A 305 -8.21 13.25 9.44
C ALA A 305 -7.95 13.70 10.86
N VAL A 306 -8.85 14.51 11.40
CA VAL A 306 -8.73 15.17 12.70
C VAL A 306 -9.58 14.44 13.74
N ARG A 307 -8.99 14.11 14.90
CA ARG A 307 -9.69 13.57 16.07
C ARG A 307 -9.32 14.36 17.33
N LEU A 308 -10.26 14.53 18.25
CA LEU A 308 -9.97 15.18 19.54
C LEU A 308 -8.86 14.46 20.34
N SER A 309 -8.76 13.14 20.21
CA SER A 309 -7.68 12.35 20.84
C SER A 309 -6.26 12.70 20.37
N MET A 310 -6.13 13.30 19.18
CA MET A 310 -4.84 13.70 18.61
C MET A 310 -4.22 14.92 19.31
N TYR A 311 -4.99 15.63 20.14
CA TYR A 311 -4.45 16.68 21.01
C TYR A 311 -3.76 16.13 22.28
N GLY A 312 -3.69 14.80 22.46
CA GLY A 312 -3.05 14.20 23.63
C GLY A 312 -3.68 14.54 24.97
N GLY A 313 -4.98 14.95 24.95
CA GLY A 313 -5.72 15.41 26.13
C GLY A 313 -5.61 16.92 26.39
N ASP A 314 -4.70 17.63 25.72
CA ASP A 314 -4.60 19.09 25.82
C ASP A 314 -5.53 19.75 24.79
N THR A 315 -6.69 20.18 25.22
CA THR A 315 -7.66 20.91 24.41
C THR A 315 -7.71 22.40 24.80
N SER A 316 -6.60 22.97 25.27
CA SER A 316 -6.53 24.36 25.73
C SER A 316 -6.53 25.37 24.57
N CYS A 317 -6.06 25.00 23.38
CA CYS A 317 -6.07 25.89 22.23
C CYS A 317 -7.50 26.17 21.72
N GLU A 318 -7.70 27.34 21.11
CA GLU A 318 -9.04 27.79 20.69
C GLU A 318 -9.72 26.83 19.70
N ILE A 319 -8.97 26.29 18.71
CA ILE A 319 -9.51 25.34 17.73
C ILE A 319 -10.02 24.09 18.44
N ALA A 320 -9.21 23.52 19.38
CA ALA A 320 -9.64 22.36 20.12
C ALA A 320 -10.90 22.63 20.96
N GLN A 321 -11.00 23.81 21.57
CA GLN A 321 -12.20 24.23 22.31
C GLN A 321 -13.43 24.32 21.38
N GLN A 322 -13.29 24.88 20.16
CA GLN A 322 -14.38 24.92 19.19
C GLN A 322 -14.82 23.51 18.77
N LEU A 323 -13.88 22.59 18.54
CA LEU A 323 -14.19 21.19 18.22
C LEU A 323 -14.89 20.47 19.38
N VAL A 324 -14.43 20.66 20.62
CA VAL A 324 -15.10 20.13 21.82
C VAL A 324 -16.52 20.68 21.97
N ASN A 325 -16.71 21.99 21.74
CA ASN A 325 -18.01 22.61 21.82
C ASN A 325 -18.97 22.10 20.73
N PHE A 326 -18.46 21.92 19.50
CA PHE A 326 -19.21 21.31 18.41
C PHE A 326 -19.66 19.89 18.74
N GLY A 327 -18.78 19.06 19.31
CA GLY A 327 -19.14 17.73 19.80
C GLY A 327 -20.23 17.75 20.88
N LYS A 328 -20.20 18.75 21.80
CA LYS A 328 -21.26 18.95 22.80
C LYS A 328 -22.58 19.38 22.17
N GLU A 329 -22.56 20.26 21.17
CA GLU A 329 -23.74 20.67 20.42
C GLU A 329 -24.41 19.46 19.77
N ILE A 330 -23.66 18.63 19.02
CA ILE A 330 -24.15 17.37 18.40
C ILE A 330 -24.74 16.44 19.47
N SER A 331 -24.02 16.21 20.56
CA SER A 331 -24.46 15.31 21.62
C SER A 331 -25.73 15.78 22.29
N THR A 332 -25.87 17.10 22.48
CA THR A 332 -27.03 17.68 23.15
C THR A 332 -28.29 17.62 22.27
N VAL A 333 -28.16 17.96 20.99
CA VAL A 333 -29.27 18.08 20.06
C VAL A 333 -29.67 16.72 19.48
N PHE A 334 -28.71 15.99 18.99
CA PHE A 334 -28.94 14.74 18.22
C PHE A 334 -28.74 13.48 19.04
N ARG A 335 -28.22 13.57 20.26
CA ARG A 335 -27.83 12.41 21.09
C ARG A 335 -26.79 11.49 20.43
N MET A 336 -25.92 12.07 19.61
CA MET A 336 -24.87 11.39 18.87
C MET A 336 -23.48 11.86 19.33
N THR A 337 -22.46 11.09 19.02
CA THR A 337 -21.07 11.42 19.29
C THR A 337 -20.42 11.97 18.03
N LEU A 338 -19.65 13.05 18.16
CA LEU A 338 -18.77 13.53 17.10
C LEU A 338 -17.70 12.46 16.81
N GLY A 339 -17.60 12.03 15.58
CA GLY A 339 -16.59 11.12 15.06
C GLY A 339 -15.37 11.86 14.51
N ASP A 340 -14.89 11.37 13.38
CA ASP A 340 -13.74 11.97 12.69
C ASP A 340 -14.18 13.22 11.90
N ILE A 341 -13.24 14.14 11.74
CA ILE A 341 -13.39 15.30 10.87
C ILE A 341 -12.30 15.24 9.83
N TYR A 342 -12.67 15.20 8.56
CA TYR A 342 -11.73 15.19 7.45
C TYR A 342 -11.67 16.57 6.82
N MET A 343 -10.50 17.20 6.82
CA MET A 343 -10.25 18.42 6.08
C MET A 343 -9.68 18.04 4.70
N ARG A 344 -10.56 17.88 3.71
CA ARG A 344 -10.18 17.45 2.36
C ARG A 344 -9.93 18.64 1.45
N PHE A 345 -8.77 18.66 0.83
CA PHE A 345 -8.38 19.67 -0.13
C PHE A 345 -8.85 19.26 -1.53
N GLY A 346 -9.66 20.07 -2.16
CA GLY A 346 -10.20 19.86 -3.48
C GLY A 346 -10.05 21.08 -4.39
N GLU A 347 -10.27 20.86 -5.68
CA GLU A 347 -10.28 21.89 -6.71
C GLU A 347 -11.47 21.67 -7.65
N LEU A 348 -12.27 22.70 -7.86
CA LEU A 348 -13.37 22.69 -8.80
C LEU A 348 -13.20 23.87 -9.77
N GLU A 349 -13.09 23.58 -11.08
CA GLU A 349 -12.93 24.59 -12.11
C GLU A 349 -11.76 25.58 -11.85
N GLY A 350 -10.63 25.07 -11.32
CA GLY A 350 -9.47 25.88 -10.98
C GLY A 350 -9.63 26.71 -9.69
N ARG A 351 -10.68 26.46 -8.89
CA ARG A 351 -10.88 27.09 -7.59
C ARG A 351 -10.62 26.10 -6.47
N PRO A 352 -9.60 26.33 -5.64
CA PRO A 352 -9.33 25.44 -4.52
C PRO A 352 -10.34 25.63 -3.40
N TYR A 353 -10.67 24.53 -2.74
CA TYR A 353 -11.56 24.51 -1.58
C TYR A 353 -11.08 23.50 -0.54
N ILE A 354 -11.65 23.57 0.67
CA ILE A 354 -11.53 22.54 1.69
C ILE A 354 -12.93 22.10 2.09
N ASP A 355 -13.21 20.81 1.94
CA ASP A 355 -14.37 20.17 2.53
C ASP A 355 -14.02 19.74 3.96
N MET A 356 -14.76 20.29 4.93
CA MET A 356 -14.77 19.78 6.28
C MET A 356 -15.91 18.76 6.38
N GLU A 357 -15.55 17.49 6.18
CA GLU A 357 -16.46 16.36 6.33
C GLU A 357 -16.51 15.96 7.81
N VAL A 358 -17.67 15.89 8.38
CA VAL A 358 -17.90 15.65 9.80
C VAL A 358 -18.70 14.37 9.97
N GLU A 359 -18.16 13.39 10.66
CA GLU A 359 -18.87 12.17 11.04
C GLU A 359 -19.55 12.35 12.41
N PHE A 360 -20.79 11.91 12.53
CA PHE A 360 -21.53 11.90 13.78
C PHE A 360 -22.54 10.74 13.84
N GLY A 361 -22.32 9.81 14.73
CA GLY A 361 -23.09 8.57 14.76
C GLY A 361 -22.92 7.77 13.46
N LEU A 362 -24.03 7.60 12.72
CA LEU A 362 -24.05 6.95 11.40
C LEU A 362 -24.21 7.96 10.25
N TYR A 363 -24.04 9.25 10.52
CA TYR A 363 -24.28 10.33 9.58
C TYR A 363 -23.00 11.07 9.27
N GLN A 364 -22.99 11.73 8.11
CA GLN A 364 -21.93 12.62 7.66
C GLN A 364 -22.53 13.94 7.21
N ALA A 365 -21.82 15.03 7.47
CA ALA A 365 -22.15 16.37 6.98
C ALA A 365 -20.92 17.00 6.34
N VAL A 366 -21.10 17.84 5.32
CA VAL A 366 -20.01 18.50 4.60
C VAL A 366 -20.19 20.02 4.63
N PHE A 367 -19.18 20.72 5.14
CA PHE A 367 -19.07 22.17 5.08
C PHE A 367 -17.93 22.55 4.15
N THR A 368 -18.24 23.12 2.99
CA THR A 368 -17.23 23.50 2.00
C THR A 368 -16.74 24.92 2.24
N PHE A 369 -15.44 25.07 2.47
CA PHE A 369 -14.77 26.36 2.58
C PHE A 369 -14.12 26.75 1.26
N ASP A 370 -14.51 27.90 0.71
CA ASP A 370 -13.72 28.56 -0.32
C ASP A 370 -12.37 28.98 0.30
N ILE A 371 -11.26 28.72 -0.36
CA ILE A 371 -9.94 29.05 0.17
C ILE A 371 -9.12 29.92 -0.80
N LEU A 372 -8.13 30.58 -0.23
CA LEU A 372 -7.07 31.26 -0.97
C LEU A 372 -5.71 30.65 -0.57
N GLU A 373 -5.07 30.00 -1.52
CA GLU A 373 -3.68 29.56 -1.37
C GLU A 373 -2.75 30.75 -1.67
N ASN A 374 -1.95 31.14 -0.69
CA ASN A 374 -1.00 32.24 -0.84
C ASN A 374 0.35 31.72 -1.34
N PRO A 375 1.14 32.55 -2.09
CA PRO A 375 2.45 32.15 -2.59
C PRO A 375 3.48 31.76 -1.52
N ASN A 376 3.22 32.11 -0.25
CA ASN A 376 4.06 31.74 0.90
C ASN A 376 3.69 30.40 1.55
N GLY A 377 2.86 29.60 0.88
CA GLY A 377 2.42 28.27 1.34
C GLY A 377 1.34 28.31 2.44
N THR A 378 0.72 29.46 2.69
CA THR A 378 -0.38 29.57 3.65
C THR A 378 -1.74 29.52 2.97
N THR A 379 -2.73 28.90 3.63
CA THR A 379 -4.11 28.74 3.17
C THR A 379 -5.03 29.61 4.01
N LYS A 380 -5.77 30.52 3.37
CA LYS A 380 -6.80 31.32 4.04
C LYS A 380 -8.19 30.78 3.74
N LEU A 381 -8.98 30.50 4.77
CA LEU A 381 -10.40 30.15 4.64
C LEU A 381 -11.19 31.44 4.47
N LEU A 382 -11.98 31.54 3.39
CA LEU A 382 -12.69 32.79 3.03
C LEU A 382 -14.12 32.79 3.56
N ARG A 383 -14.89 31.82 3.12
CA ARG A 383 -16.29 31.61 3.51
C ARG A 383 -16.63 30.14 3.43
N TYR A 384 -17.66 29.72 4.08
CA TYR A 384 -18.18 28.36 3.94
C TYR A 384 -19.59 28.37 3.36
N ASN A 385 -19.98 27.21 2.79
CA ASN A 385 -21.31 26.92 2.30
C ASN A 385 -21.67 25.46 2.57
N THR A 386 -22.91 25.10 2.34
CA THR A 386 -23.44 23.73 2.48
C THR A 386 -23.95 23.17 1.16
N ASP A 387 -23.68 23.85 0.05
CA ASP A 387 -24.24 23.53 -1.27
C ASP A 387 -23.73 22.19 -1.83
N TYR A 388 -22.57 21.76 -1.38
CA TYR A 388 -21.92 20.51 -1.83
C TYR A 388 -22.13 19.33 -0.88
N ASP A 389 -22.95 19.48 0.16
CA ASP A 389 -23.34 18.36 1.02
C ASP A 389 -24.37 17.46 0.30
N PRO A 390 -24.03 16.22 -0.09
CA PRO A 390 -24.89 15.39 -0.93
C PRO A 390 -26.17 14.94 -0.23
N VAL A 391 -26.23 15.02 1.10
CA VAL A 391 -27.36 14.55 1.92
C VAL A 391 -28.04 15.67 2.72
N GLY A 392 -27.52 16.90 2.68
CA GLY A 392 -28.09 18.06 3.35
C GLY A 392 -27.98 18.06 4.87
N ASN A 393 -27.15 17.21 5.44
CA ASN A 393 -27.00 17.12 6.91
C ASN A 393 -26.30 18.34 7.49
N SER A 394 -25.40 18.99 6.75
CA SER A 394 -24.72 20.22 7.18
C SER A 394 -25.74 21.37 7.40
N GLN A 395 -26.70 21.56 6.51
CA GLN A 395 -27.78 22.54 6.71
C GLN A 395 -28.65 22.15 7.91
N THR A 396 -28.95 20.86 8.07
CA THR A 396 -29.68 20.36 9.23
C THR A 396 -28.95 20.65 10.55
N LEU A 397 -27.63 20.47 10.59
CA LEU A 397 -26.81 20.82 11.75
C LEU A 397 -26.91 22.34 12.06
N LEU A 398 -26.74 23.21 11.06
CA LEU A 398 -26.78 24.65 11.20
C LEU A 398 -28.18 25.14 11.67
N ASP A 399 -29.24 24.62 11.10
CA ASP A 399 -30.63 24.95 11.46
C ASP A 399 -30.94 24.60 12.92
N ASN A 400 -30.24 23.66 13.49
CA ASN A 400 -30.33 23.23 14.88
C ASN A 400 -29.25 23.85 15.78
N GLY A 401 -28.49 24.83 15.28
CA GLY A 401 -27.48 25.57 16.04
C GLY A 401 -26.17 24.79 16.28
N CYS A 402 -25.93 23.73 15.52
CA CYS A 402 -24.72 22.94 15.62
C CYS A 402 -23.72 23.32 14.52
N GLY A 403 -22.47 23.55 14.89
CA GLY A 403 -21.34 23.78 13.98
C GLY A 403 -21.18 25.23 13.49
N GLN A 404 -22.20 26.11 13.64
CA GLN A 404 -22.12 27.50 13.22
C GLN A 404 -20.91 28.22 13.82
N LYS A 405 -20.68 28.10 15.12
CA LYS A 405 -19.58 28.77 15.81
C LYS A 405 -18.20 28.27 15.33
N LEU A 406 -18.06 26.97 15.05
CA LEU A 406 -16.84 26.40 14.52
C LEU A 406 -16.57 26.95 13.11
N CYS A 407 -17.55 26.91 12.21
CA CYS A 407 -17.43 27.42 10.84
C CYS A 407 -17.13 28.92 10.81
N ASP A 408 -17.82 29.70 11.61
CA ASP A 408 -17.57 31.15 11.73
C ASP A 408 -16.17 31.44 12.29
N TYR A 409 -15.74 30.67 13.29
CA TYR A 409 -14.40 30.78 13.86
C TYR A 409 -13.30 30.48 12.85
N LEU A 410 -13.47 29.45 12.02
CA LEU A 410 -12.51 29.08 10.99
C LEU A 410 -12.48 30.09 9.83
N THR A 411 -13.61 30.72 9.54
CA THR A 411 -13.73 31.71 8.47
C THR A 411 -12.84 32.93 8.71
N GLY A 412 -12.08 33.30 7.69
CA GLY A 412 -11.15 34.44 7.74
C GLY A 412 -9.78 34.11 8.36
N LYS A 413 -9.60 32.94 8.97
CA LYS A 413 -8.30 32.50 9.47
C LYS A 413 -7.38 32.09 8.34
N THR A 414 -6.08 32.24 8.60
CA THR A 414 -5.01 31.84 7.70
C THR A 414 -4.16 30.80 8.41
N PHE A 415 -4.00 29.66 7.76
CA PHE A 415 -3.27 28.52 8.29
C PHE A 415 -1.98 28.26 7.51
N ARG A 416 -0.97 27.78 8.22
CA ARG A 416 0.23 27.14 7.65
C ARG A 416 0.06 25.62 7.78
N LYS A 417 0.38 24.90 6.73
CA LYS A 417 0.45 23.43 6.75
C LYS A 417 1.80 23.05 7.38
N THR A 418 1.79 22.40 8.53
CA THR A 418 2.99 22.07 9.30
C THR A 418 3.07 20.57 9.58
N TRP A 419 4.28 20.01 9.50
CA TRP A 419 4.51 18.66 9.96
C TRP A 419 4.44 18.57 11.48
N LEU A 420 3.86 17.49 11.98
CA LEU A 420 3.97 17.12 13.39
C LEU A 420 4.94 15.94 13.52
N LYS A 421 5.74 15.96 14.59
CA LYS A 421 6.72 14.90 14.87
C LYS A 421 6.08 13.59 15.34
N GLN A 422 4.86 13.64 15.82
CA GLN A 422 4.09 12.49 16.29
C GLN A 422 3.51 11.72 15.09
N SER A 423 3.32 10.42 15.26
CA SER A 423 2.54 9.58 14.36
C SER A 423 1.23 9.16 15.03
N PHE A 424 0.21 8.84 14.23
CA PHE A 424 -1.03 8.26 14.71
C PHE A 424 -1.19 6.88 14.06
N GLY A 425 -0.86 5.84 14.83
CA GLY A 425 -0.70 4.51 14.26
C GLY A 425 0.40 4.50 13.21
N THR A 426 0.07 4.07 12.00
CA THR A 426 0.96 4.06 10.82
C THR A 426 0.94 5.36 10.03
N TYR A 427 0.04 6.30 10.37
CA TYR A 427 -0.11 7.55 9.63
C TYR A 427 0.85 8.62 10.12
N ARG A 428 1.45 9.35 9.19
CA ARG A 428 2.15 10.60 9.49
C ARG A 428 1.15 11.68 9.85
N MET A 429 1.56 12.57 10.73
CA MET A 429 0.70 13.66 11.16
C MET A 429 1.15 15.01 10.60
N GLY A 430 0.17 15.81 10.24
CA GLY A 430 0.32 17.22 9.94
C GLY A 430 -0.64 18.06 10.77
N ALA A 431 -0.57 19.37 10.61
CA ALA A 431 -1.50 20.30 11.20
C ALA A 431 -1.79 21.50 10.28
N LEU A 432 -3.01 22.03 10.42
CA LEU A 432 -3.33 23.39 10.04
C LEU A 432 -3.08 24.31 11.25
N THR A 433 -1.97 25.04 11.20
CA THR A 433 -1.50 25.90 12.31
C THR A 433 -1.88 27.35 12.03
N ASP A 434 -2.56 28.01 12.94
CA ASP A 434 -2.93 29.43 12.81
C ASP A 434 -1.67 30.30 12.67
N THR A 435 -1.58 31.10 11.63
CA THR A 435 -0.40 31.92 11.37
C THR A 435 -0.20 33.03 12.40
N LYS A 436 -1.25 33.40 13.14
CA LYS A 436 -1.20 34.44 14.19
C LYS A 436 -0.88 33.87 15.58
N ASP A 437 -1.21 32.61 15.78
CA ASP A 437 -0.96 31.90 17.06
C ASP A 437 -0.54 30.45 16.76
N PRO A 438 0.76 30.15 16.71
CA PRO A 438 1.24 28.80 16.43
C PRO A 438 0.84 27.74 17.48
N ALA A 439 0.45 28.14 18.69
CA ALA A 439 -0.08 27.20 19.68
C ALA A 439 -1.51 26.76 19.37
N ASN A 440 -2.17 27.46 18.45
CA ASN A 440 -3.52 27.20 17.99
C ASN A 440 -3.49 26.43 16.65
N TYR A 441 -3.64 25.13 16.72
CA TYR A 441 -3.50 24.26 15.54
C TYR A 441 -4.53 23.12 15.53
N MET A 442 -4.80 22.59 14.36
CA MET A 442 -5.69 21.46 14.10
C MET A 442 -4.82 20.28 13.62
N PRO A 443 -4.46 19.33 14.51
CA PRO A 443 -3.67 18.17 14.13
C PRO A 443 -4.53 17.14 13.39
N GLY A 444 -3.92 16.41 12.45
CA GLY A 444 -4.60 15.32 11.76
C GLY A 444 -3.62 14.31 11.17
N ALA A 445 -4.13 13.09 10.98
CA ALA A 445 -3.44 12.07 10.18
C ALA A 445 -3.53 12.46 8.70
N LEU A 446 -2.43 12.30 7.99
CA LEU A 446 -2.32 12.64 6.57
C LEU A 446 -2.84 11.48 5.71
N LEU A 447 -3.80 11.77 4.82
CA LEU A 447 -4.46 10.81 3.94
C LEU A 447 -4.27 11.16 2.45
#